data_a4ab0561bd020a9f5278328ab00930b0
#
_entry.id   a4ab0561bd020a9f5278328ab00930b0
#
_cell.length_a   1.000
_cell.length_b   1.000
_cell.length_c   1.000
_cell.angle_alpha   90.00
_cell.angle_beta   90.00
_cell.angle_gamma   90.00
#
_symmetry.space_group_name_H-M   'P 1'
#
loop_
_entity.id
_entity.type
_entity.pdbx_description
1 polymer ?
#
loop_
_entity_poly.entity_id
_entity_poly.type
_entity_poly.pdbx_seq_one_letter_code
_entity_poly.pdbx_strand_id
1 'polypeptide(L)'
;VLAVAGVGYVLGVLTDIEPEPLATVTVYVLVPALVFHSLVTASVSGAEGLRIAGAAVVLTAVMWTVSEGVGFIASDGSRNGLVLAGTFPNTANYGIPLSVFAFPSVGRTTAVLYVVGSTVMMYTVGVYIASRDAASSSLGAMRRVARLPLVYAVVAGVGASYVGFGTDDSAFLETLRLVGNSSIPLMLVVLGVQLARATPSGGVRDVALANVVRLVVAPLVAVPVVVALGFTDPDVARVVVLEASTPVAVTTVILTVEFGGDRDYAATAVLTTTVVSMVTVTLLVELLRSGVVV
;
A
#
# COMPACT_ATOMS: atom_id res chain seq x y z
N VAL A 1 -9.64 6.43 11.59
CA VAL A 1 -9.50 6.15 10.16
C VAL A 1 -10.81 6.41 9.45
N LEU A 2 -11.89 5.63 9.72
CA LEU A 2 -13.18 5.74 9.03
C LEU A 2 -13.80 7.15 9.09
N ALA A 3 -13.71 7.83 10.23
CA ALA A 3 -14.26 9.18 10.36
C ALA A 3 -13.58 10.18 9.41
N VAL A 4 -12.24 10.13 9.26
CA VAL A 4 -11.51 11.03 8.36
C VAL A 4 -11.78 10.69 6.89
N ALA A 5 -11.82 9.39 6.54
CA ALA A 5 -12.22 8.96 5.20
C ALA A 5 -13.68 9.33 4.90
N GLY A 6 -14.57 9.26 5.91
CA GLY A 6 -15.96 9.72 5.82
C GLY A 6 -16.07 11.22 5.53
N VAL A 7 -15.24 12.06 6.15
CA VAL A 7 -15.16 13.49 5.80
C VAL A 7 -14.74 13.66 4.34
N GLY A 8 -13.73 12.93 3.87
CA GLY A 8 -13.32 12.95 2.47
C GLY A 8 -14.45 12.53 1.52
N TYR A 9 -15.22 11.48 1.88
CA TYR A 9 -16.38 11.04 1.10
C TYR A 9 -17.45 12.13 1.00
N VAL A 10 -17.80 12.75 2.13
CA VAL A 10 -18.79 13.85 2.16
C VAL A 10 -18.31 15.03 1.31
N LEU A 11 -17.03 15.40 1.40
CA LEU A 11 -16.44 16.44 0.55
C LEU A 11 -16.52 16.05 -0.93
N GLY A 12 -16.22 14.81 -1.30
CA GLY A 12 -16.31 14.33 -2.68
C GLY A 12 -17.74 14.32 -3.25
N VAL A 13 -18.75 14.13 -2.39
CA VAL A 13 -20.17 14.21 -2.77
C VAL A 13 -20.68 15.65 -2.86
N LEU A 14 -20.28 16.52 -1.92
CA LEU A 14 -20.82 17.88 -1.80
C LEU A 14 -20.05 18.93 -2.60
N THR A 15 -18.85 18.62 -3.08
CA THR A 15 -17.98 19.57 -3.78
C THR A 15 -17.39 18.95 -5.04
N ASP A 16 -16.87 19.79 -5.93
CA ASP A 16 -16.16 19.35 -7.14
C ASP A 16 -14.65 19.15 -6.94
N ILE A 17 -14.23 18.83 -5.69
CA ILE A 17 -12.81 18.58 -5.39
C ILE A 17 -12.34 17.35 -6.17
N GLU A 18 -11.34 17.55 -7.02
CA GLU A 18 -10.65 16.47 -7.71
C GLU A 18 -9.60 15.84 -6.78
N PRO A 19 -9.53 14.50 -6.68
CA PRO A 19 -8.57 13.83 -5.81
C PRO A 19 -7.13 13.89 -6.33
N GLU A 20 -6.92 14.05 -7.64
CA GLU A 20 -5.61 14.00 -8.29
C GLU A 20 -4.62 15.07 -7.80
N PRO A 21 -5.00 16.38 -7.67
CA PRO A 21 -4.09 17.40 -7.14
C PRO A 21 -3.67 17.10 -5.68
N LEU A 22 -4.61 16.64 -4.85
CA LEU A 22 -4.33 16.27 -3.45
C LEU A 22 -3.42 15.04 -3.38
N ALA A 23 -3.68 14.03 -4.20
CA ALA A 23 -2.84 12.85 -4.31
C ALA A 23 -1.43 13.21 -4.80
N THR A 24 -1.31 14.15 -5.75
CA THR A 24 -0.01 14.63 -6.25
C THR A 24 0.81 15.26 -5.14
N VAL A 25 0.25 16.20 -4.39
CA VAL A 25 0.95 16.82 -3.24
C VAL A 25 1.34 15.75 -2.21
N THR A 26 0.45 14.82 -1.94
CA THR A 26 0.72 13.71 -1.01
C THR A 26 1.91 12.89 -1.46
N VAL A 27 1.93 12.41 -2.69
CA VAL A 27 2.95 11.50 -3.23
C VAL A 27 4.29 12.21 -3.46
N TYR A 28 4.28 13.48 -3.88
CA TYR A 28 5.52 14.18 -4.26
C TYR A 28 6.15 14.98 -3.11
N VAL A 29 5.40 15.31 -2.06
CA VAL A 29 5.90 16.16 -0.96
C VAL A 29 5.73 15.46 0.39
N LEU A 30 4.51 15.10 0.76
CA LEU A 30 4.20 14.69 2.13
C LEU A 30 4.73 13.28 2.44
N VAL A 31 4.53 12.31 1.55
CA VAL A 31 5.02 10.94 1.73
C VAL A 31 6.55 10.85 1.71
N PRO A 32 7.27 11.52 0.80
CA PRO A 32 8.73 11.59 0.89
C PRO A 32 9.23 12.16 2.22
N ALA A 33 8.61 13.22 2.75
CA ALA A 33 8.95 13.78 4.05
C ALA A 33 8.67 12.80 5.19
N LEU A 34 7.51 12.11 5.16
CA LEU A 34 7.16 11.06 6.12
C LEU A 34 8.19 9.94 6.12
N VAL A 35 8.52 9.43 4.93
CA VAL A 35 9.44 8.30 4.76
C VAL A 35 10.84 8.66 5.21
N PHE A 36 11.37 9.80 4.76
CA PHE A 36 12.68 10.28 5.17
C PHE A 36 12.76 10.43 6.69
N HIS A 37 11.82 11.17 7.30
CA HIS A 37 11.79 11.36 8.75
C HIS A 37 11.68 10.02 9.49
N SER A 38 10.80 9.11 9.04
CA SER A 38 10.61 7.81 9.70
C SER A 38 11.85 6.92 9.64
N LEU A 39 12.61 6.96 8.52
CA LEU A 39 13.84 6.17 8.37
C LEU A 39 15.00 6.75 9.19
N VAL A 40 15.11 8.07 9.25
CA VAL A 40 16.18 8.76 10.00
C VAL A 40 15.99 8.60 11.50
N THR A 41 14.74 8.66 11.99
CA THR A 41 14.40 8.55 13.42
C THR A 41 14.05 7.12 13.86
N ALA A 42 14.15 6.15 12.96
CA ALA A 42 13.83 4.76 13.26
C ALA A 42 14.81 4.18 14.29
N SER A 43 14.28 3.65 15.38
CA SER A 43 15.03 2.88 16.39
C SER A 43 15.20 1.40 15.99
N VAL A 44 14.84 1.04 14.76
CA VAL A 44 14.86 -0.33 14.24
C VAL A 44 16.27 -0.67 13.74
N SER A 45 16.80 -1.82 14.12
CA SER A 45 18.10 -2.28 13.60
C SER A 45 18.05 -2.45 12.07
N GLY A 46 19.18 -2.24 11.40
CA GLY A 46 19.26 -2.43 9.95
C GLY A 46 18.83 -3.84 9.51
N ALA A 47 19.11 -4.87 10.32
CA ALA A 47 18.68 -6.24 10.05
C ALA A 47 17.15 -6.40 10.12
N GLU A 48 16.51 -5.81 11.12
CA GLU A 48 15.04 -5.83 11.25
C GLU A 48 14.36 -5.05 10.12
N GLY A 49 14.91 -3.88 9.75
CA GLY A 49 14.43 -3.09 8.63
C GLY A 49 14.49 -3.86 7.30
N LEU A 50 15.58 -4.58 7.05
CA LEU A 50 15.72 -5.46 5.88
C LEU A 50 14.74 -6.64 5.95
N ARG A 51 14.47 -7.19 7.15
CA ARG A 51 13.50 -8.26 7.34
C ARG A 51 12.08 -7.79 7.00
N ILE A 52 11.69 -6.58 7.44
CA ILE A 52 10.36 -6.00 7.13
C ILE A 52 10.22 -5.74 5.62
N ALA A 53 11.20 -5.09 5.00
CA ALA A 53 11.18 -4.85 3.56
C ALA A 53 11.23 -6.17 2.76
N GLY A 54 12.01 -7.14 3.21
CA GLY A 54 12.06 -8.49 2.65
C GLY A 54 10.75 -9.24 2.79
N ALA A 55 10.05 -9.10 3.92
CA ALA A 55 8.72 -9.66 4.11
C ALA A 55 7.71 -9.14 3.08
N ALA A 56 7.75 -7.83 2.77
CA ALA A 56 6.91 -7.26 1.72
C ALA A 56 7.20 -7.88 0.34
N VAL A 57 8.49 -8.11 0.02
CA VAL A 57 8.89 -8.78 -1.23
C VAL A 57 8.38 -10.22 -1.27
N VAL A 58 8.61 -11.00 -0.22
CA VAL A 58 8.17 -12.40 -0.13
C VAL A 58 6.66 -12.51 -0.21
N LEU A 59 5.93 -11.72 0.58
CA LEU A 59 4.46 -11.73 0.59
C LEU A 59 3.89 -11.32 -0.76
N THR A 60 4.47 -10.32 -1.42
CA THR A 60 4.05 -9.93 -2.77
C THR A 60 4.31 -11.04 -3.78
N ALA A 61 5.45 -11.72 -3.72
CA ALA A 61 5.78 -12.83 -4.60
C ALA A 61 4.83 -14.03 -4.40
N VAL A 62 4.51 -14.37 -3.14
CA VAL A 62 3.54 -15.43 -2.83
C VAL A 62 2.15 -15.04 -3.33
N MET A 63 1.69 -13.81 -3.05
CA MET A 63 0.40 -13.34 -3.53
C MET A 63 0.33 -13.22 -5.04
N TRP A 64 1.42 -12.89 -5.72
CA TRP A 64 1.49 -12.97 -7.19
C TRP A 64 1.25 -14.39 -7.68
N THR A 65 1.93 -15.38 -7.10
CA THR A 65 1.74 -16.81 -7.46
C THR A 65 0.30 -17.26 -7.25
N VAL A 66 -0.30 -16.90 -6.10
CA VAL A 66 -1.71 -17.18 -5.79
C VAL A 66 -2.64 -16.50 -6.80
N SER A 67 -2.41 -15.22 -7.08
CA SER A 67 -3.24 -14.43 -8.00
C SER A 67 -3.13 -14.93 -9.44
N GLU A 68 -1.96 -15.44 -9.88
CA GLU A 68 -1.83 -16.13 -11.18
C GLU A 68 -2.71 -17.36 -11.23
N GLY A 69 -2.69 -18.19 -10.17
CA GLY A 69 -3.56 -19.37 -10.08
C GLY A 69 -5.05 -19.02 -10.18
N VAL A 70 -5.49 -17.98 -9.50
CA VAL A 70 -6.87 -17.48 -9.59
C VAL A 70 -7.15 -16.84 -10.95
N GLY A 71 -6.17 -16.19 -11.55
CA GLY A 71 -6.28 -15.57 -12.88
C GLY A 71 -6.65 -16.53 -14.01
N PHE A 72 -6.39 -17.85 -13.86
CA PHE A 72 -6.82 -18.87 -14.86
C PHE A 72 -8.34 -19.05 -14.93
N ILE A 73 -9.08 -18.66 -13.89
CA ILE A 73 -10.54 -18.73 -13.86
C ILE A 73 -11.20 -17.37 -14.10
N ALA A 74 -10.43 -16.30 -14.30
CA ALA A 74 -10.93 -14.99 -14.66
C ALA A 74 -11.50 -14.97 -16.08
N SER A 75 -12.37 -14.01 -16.34
CA SER A 75 -12.91 -13.77 -17.67
C SER A 75 -11.82 -13.27 -18.64
N ASP A 76 -11.99 -13.56 -19.93
CA ASP A 76 -11.09 -13.04 -20.96
C ASP A 76 -11.03 -11.50 -20.90
N GLY A 77 -9.81 -10.96 -20.86
CA GLY A 77 -9.55 -9.52 -20.77
C GLY A 77 -9.38 -8.96 -19.36
N SER A 78 -9.88 -9.62 -18.30
CA SER A 78 -9.73 -9.15 -16.90
C SER A 78 -8.58 -9.82 -16.14
N ARG A 79 -7.93 -10.84 -16.72
CA ARG A 79 -6.90 -11.65 -16.05
C ARG A 79 -5.76 -10.82 -15.45
N ASN A 80 -5.11 -9.95 -16.22
CA ASN A 80 -4.00 -9.15 -15.73
C ASN A 80 -4.46 -8.15 -14.66
N GLY A 81 -5.64 -7.57 -14.82
CA GLY A 81 -6.27 -6.72 -13.81
C GLY A 81 -6.51 -7.45 -12.49
N LEU A 82 -7.02 -8.69 -12.55
CA LEU A 82 -7.25 -9.53 -11.37
C LEU A 82 -5.92 -9.92 -10.70
N VAL A 83 -4.92 -10.30 -11.49
CA VAL A 83 -3.59 -10.62 -10.95
C VAL A 83 -2.97 -9.40 -10.27
N LEU A 84 -3.06 -8.21 -10.87
CA LEU A 84 -2.60 -6.96 -10.24
C LEU A 84 -3.37 -6.68 -8.94
N ALA A 85 -4.70 -6.74 -8.98
CA ALA A 85 -5.56 -6.49 -7.82
C ALA A 85 -5.29 -7.48 -6.68
N GLY A 86 -5.12 -8.76 -6.97
CA GLY A 86 -4.82 -9.78 -5.97
C GLY A 86 -3.42 -9.70 -5.38
N THR A 87 -2.45 -9.20 -6.16
CA THR A 87 -1.04 -9.14 -5.75
C THR A 87 -0.73 -7.92 -4.88
N PHE A 88 -1.22 -6.74 -5.22
CA PHE A 88 -0.74 -5.48 -4.66
C PHE A 88 -1.68 -4.84 -3.64
N PRO A 89 -1.28 -4.81 -2.35
CA PRO A 89 -1.99 -4.13 -1.27
C PRO A 89 -1.83 -2.60 -1.33
N ASN A 90 -2.81 -1.87 -0.82
CA ASN A 90 -2.76 -0.41 -0.65
C ASN A 90 -2.02 -0.04 0.64
N THR A 91 -0.74 -0.32 0.67
CA THR A 91 0.12 -0.16 1.85
C THR A 91 0.35 1.31 2.21
N ALA A 92 0.49 2.19 1.23
CA ALA A 92 0.77 3.60 1.49
C ALA A 92 -0.48 4.36 1.96
N ASN A 93 -1.50 4.52 1.08
CA ASN A 93 -2.63 5.41 1.36
C ASN A 93 -3.61 4.85 2.39
N TYR A 94 -3.67 3.53 2.54
CA TYR A 94 -4.54 2.83 3.49
C TYR A 94 -3.74 2.23 4.65
N GLY A 95 -2.65 1.51 4.35
CA GLY A 95 -1.87 0.75 5.31
C GLY A 95 -1.15 1.63 6.32
N ILE A 96 -0.36 2.64 5.90
CA ILE A 96 0.36 3.53 6.83
C ILE A 96 -0.60 4.19 7.85
N PRO A 97 -1.68 4.88 7.43
CA PRO A 97 -2.62 5.45 8.38
C PRO A 97 -3.19 4.42 9.36
N LEU A 98 -3.58 3.27 8.86
CA LEU A 98 -4.18 2.22 9.67
C LEU A 98 -3.19 1.65 10.69
N SER A 99 -1.97 1.37 10.25
CA SER A 99 -0.89 0.83 11.10
C SER A 99 -0.52 1.81 12.23
N VAL A 100 -0.46 3.11 11.93
CA VAL A 100 -0.22 4.16 12.93
C VAL A 100 -1.32 4.20 13.99
N PHE A 101 -2.59 4.03 13.60
CA PHE A 101 -3.71 4.02 14.54
C PHE A 101 -3.84 2.70 15.31
N ALA A 102 -3.57 1.57 14.66
CA ALA A 102 -3.69 0.25 15.28
C ALA A 102 -2.52 -0.08 16.22
N PHE A 103 -1.30 0.30 15.86
CA PHE A 103 -0.05 0.01 16.58
C PHE A 103 0.82 1.27 16.72
N PRO A 104 0.48 2.20 17.65
CA PRO A 104 1.11 3.53 17.71
C PRO A 104 2.62 3.52 17.94
N SER A 105 3.16 2.50 18.62
CA SER A 105 4.59 2.39 18.95
C SER A 105 5.46 2.03 17.75
N VAL A 106 5.05 1.05 16.94
CA VAL A 106 5.84 0.45 15.85
C VAL A 106 5.22 0.65 14.47
N GLY A 107 3.91 0.95 14.41
CA GLY A 107 3.13 0.91 13.18
C GLY A 107 3.66 1.81 12.08
N ARG A 108 4.09 3.03 12.40
CA ARG A 108 4.63 3.97 11.41
C ARG A 108 5.90 3.43 10.75
N THR A 109 6.89 3.11 11.56
CA THR A 109 8.20 2.66 11.05
C THR A 109 8.08 1.37 10.27
N THR A 110 7.33 0.40 10.82
CA THR A 110 7.10 -0.90 10.17
C THR A 110 6.37 -0.73 8.84
N ALA A 111 5.27 0.05 8.81
CA ALA A 111 4.52 0.31 7.58
C ALA A 111 5.37 0.99 6.51
N VAL A 112 6.17 2.00 6.87
CA VAL A 112 7.08 2.69 5.95
C VAL A 112 8.11 1.72 5.35
N LEU A 113 8.74 0.89 6.18
CA LEU A 113 9.71 -0.10 5.71
C LEU A 113 9.05 -1.17 4.81
N TYR A 114 7.82 -1.58 5.14
CA TYR A 114 7.04 -2.47 4.29
C TYR A 114 6.70 -1.83 2.93
N VAL A 115 6.31 -0.55 2.91
CA VAL A 115 6.04 0.22 1.69
C VAL A 115 7.27 0.26 0.78
N VAL A 116 8.48 0.35 1.32
CA VAL A 116 9.73 0.31 0.51
C VAL A 116 9.80 -0.97 -0.29
N GLY A 117 9.65 -2.13 0.37
CA GLY A 117 9.69 -3.44 -0.31
C GLY A 117 8.54 -3.62 -1.31
N SER A 118 7.31 -3.25 -0.92
CA SER A 118 6.14 -3.36 -1.79
C SER A 118 6.20 -2.42 -3.00
N THR A 119 6.82 -1.24 -2.86
CA THR A 119 7.03 -0.29 -3.97
C THR A 119 7.98 -0.87 -5.01
N VAL A 120 9.09 -1.49 -4.58
CA VAL A 120 10.00 -2.17 -5.50
C VAL A 120 9.26 -3.24 -6.30
N MET A 121 8.45 -4.07 -5.63
CA MET A 121 7.66 -5.12 -6.29
C MET A 121 6.59 -4.53 -7.22
N MET A 122 5.89 -3.48 -6.80
CA MET A 122 4.87 -2.82 -7.62
C MET A 122 5.43 -2.36 -8.96
N TYR A 123 6.59 -1.75 -8.94
CA TYR A 123 7.18 -1.16 -10.14
C TYR A 123 8.10 -2.09 -10.93
N THR A 124 8.36 -3.28 -10.45
CA THR A 124 9.05 -4.36 -11.18
C THR A 124 8.03 -5.40 -11.65
N VAL A 125 7.49 -6.18 -10.72
CA VAL A 125 6.53 -7.25 -10.99
C VAL A 125 5.18 -6.69 -11.46
N GLY A 126 4.67 -5.60 -10.85
CA GLY A 126 3.40 -4.99 -11.25
C GLY A 126 3.45 -4.46 -12.68
N VAL A 127 4.53 -3.78 -13.05
CA VAL A 127 4.77 -3.35 -14.44
C VAL A 127 4.88 -4.54 -15.40
N TYR A 128 5.57 -5.60 -15.00
CA TYR A 128 5.67 -6.83 -15.78
C TYR A 128 4.27 -7.44 -16.04
N ILE A 129 3.45 -7.58 -14.99
CA ILE A 129 2.08 -8.11 -15.12
C ILE A 129 1.23 -7.24 -16.04
N ALA A 130 1.24 -5.91 -15.83
CA ALA A 130 0.45 -4.98 -16.62
C ALA A 130 0.86 -4.96 -18.10
N SER A 131 2.15 -5.13 -18.38
CA SER A 131 2.70 -5.04 -19.76
C SER A 131 2.63 -6.33 -20.57
N ARG A 132 2.15 -7.45 -20.03
CA ARG A 132 2.16 -8.76 -20.71
C ARG A 132 1.47 -8.75 -22.06
N ASP A 133 0.33 -8.05 -22.15
CA ASP A 133 -0.49 -7.96 -23.36
C ASP A 133 -0.28 -6.65 -24.13
N ALA A 134 0.62 -5.78 -23.63
CA ALA A 134 0.85 -4.49 -24.23
C ALA A 134 1.97 -4.51 -25.26
N ALA A 135 1.76 -3.83 -26.38
CA ALA A 135 2.80 -3.58 -27.38
C ALA A 135 3.92 -2.61 -26.93
N SER A 136 3.84 -2.08 -25.70
CA SER A 136 4.72 -1.04 -25.17
C SER A 136 5.85 -1.61 -24.29
N SER A 137 7.05 -0.99 -24.35
CA SER A 137 8.24 -1.47 -23.66
C SER A 137 8.20 -1.21 -22.13
N SER A 138 8.53 -2.22 -21.33
CA SER A 138 8.69 -2.16 -19.87
C SER A 138 9.77 -1.15 -19.36
N LEU A 139 10.68 -0.73 -20.25
CA LEU A 139 11.79 0.19 -19.91
C LEU A 139 11.30 1.60 -19.53
N GLY A 140 10.23 2.09 -20.17
CA GLY A 140 9.63 3.39 -19.87
C GLY A 140 9.03 3.47 -18.47
N ALA A 141 8.43 2.36 -18.00
CA ALA A 141 7.84 2.28 -16.68
C ALA A 141 8.93 2.23 -15.58
N MET A 142 10.01 1.47 -15.75
CA MET A 142 11.15 1.48 -14.83
C MET A 142 11.77 2.88 -14.70
N ARG A 143 11.88 3.65 -15.79
CA ARG A 143 12.40 5.02 -15.76
C ARG A 143 11.49 5.96 -14.98
N ARG A 144 10.16 5.74 -14.96
CA ARG A 144 9.22 6.51 -14.14
C ARG A 144 9.37 6.24 -12.66
N VAL A 145 9.59 4.98 -12.27
CA VAL A 145 9.89 4.62 -10.87
C VAL A 145 11.11 5.35 -10.36
N ALA A 146 12.20 5.33 -11.13
CA ALA A 146 13.41 6.04 -10.77
C ALA A 146 13.21 7.57 -10.61
N ARG A 147 12.09 8.12 -11.07
CA ARG A 147 11.74 9.53 -10.92
C ARG A 147 10.81 9.82 -9.73
N LEU A 148 10.33 8.81 -9.03
CA LEU A 148 9.48 9.04 -7.85
C LEU A 148 10.30 9.63 -6.70
N PRO A 149 9.86 10.74 -6.10
CA PRO A 149 10.54 11.34 -4.94
C PRO A 149 10.69 10.38 -3.77
N LEU A 150 9.78 9.41 -3.65
CA LEU A 150 9.82 8.35 -2.63
C LEU A 150 11.14 7.56 -2.70
N VAL A 151 11.64 7.22 -3.88
CA VAL A 151 12.89 6.46 -4.04
C VAL A 151 14.06 7.27 -3.50
N TYR A 152 14.10 8.56 -3.80
CA TYR A 152 15.15 9.45 -3.28
C TYR A 152 15.04 9.66 -1.77
N ALA A 153 13.82 9.77 -1.24
CA ALA A 153 13.59 9.88 0.20
C ALA A 153 14.05 8.63 0.96
N VAL A 154 13.84 7.44 0.38
CA VAL A 154 14.34 6.17 0.95
C VAL A 154 15.86 6.14 0.96
N VAL A 155 16.51 6.40 -0.18
CA VAL A 155 17.97 6.38 -0.29
C VAL A 155 18.60 7.42 0.64
N ALA A 156 18.07 8.64 0.64
CA ALA A 156 18.55 9.72 1.49
C ALA A 156 18.30 9.42 2.98
N GLY A 157 17.13 8.89 3.35
CA GLY A 157 16.77 8.54 4.72
C GLY A 157 17.62 7.42 5.30
N VAL A 158 17.85 6.37 4.52
CA VAL A 158 18.77 5.27 4.90
C VAL A 158 20.20 5.78 5.03
N GLY A 159 20.69 6.56 4.06
CA GLY A 159 22.02 7.15 4.12
C GLY A 159 22.22 8.09 5.31
N ALA A 160 21.24 8.96 5.58
CA ALA A 160 21.25 9.87 6.72
C ALA A 160 21.23 9.12 8.06
N SER A 161 20.40 8.08 8.18
CA SER A 161 20.35 7.21 9.37
C SER A 161 21.70 6.52 9.60
N TYR A 162 22.37 6.06 8.54
CA TYR A 162 23.66 5.38 8.64
C TYR A 162 24.79 6.30 9.15
N VAL A 163 24.74 7.59 8.83
CA VAL A 163 25.71 8.60 9.33
C VAL A 163 25.30 9.24 10.65
N GLY A 164 24.21 8.77 11.28
CA GLY A 164 23.74 9.27 12.57
C GLY A 164 23.04 10.64 12.53
N PHE A 165 22.55 11.06 11.36
CA PHE A 165 21.91 12.38 11.19
C PHE A 165 20.63 12.57 12.02
N GLY A 166 19.97 11.51 12.48
CA GLY A 166 18.69 11.57 13.19
C GLY A 166 18.78 11.76 14.71
N THR A 167 19.96 11.99 15.25
CA THR A 167 20.21 12.04 16.70
C THR A 167 19.96 13.42 17.34
N ASP A 168 19.86 14.47 16.54
CA ASP A 168 19.71 15.84 16.99
C ASP A 168 18.29 16.37 16.74
N ASP A 169 17.70 17.07 17.73
CA ASP A 169 16.42 17.80 17.63
C ASP A 169 16.62 19.06 16.75
N SER A 170 16.79 18.86 15.43
CA SER A 170 16.94 19.97 14.52
C SER A 170 15.59 20.51 14.04
N ALA A 171 15.49 21.83 13.83
CA ALA A 171 14.31 22.46 13.24
C ALA A 171 13.94 21.86 11.87
N PHE A 172 14.92 21.34 11.16
CA PHE A 172 14.71 20.64 9.88
C PHE A 172 13.95 19.32 10.06
N LEU A 173 14.36 18.48 11.02
CA LEU A 173 13.66 17.22 11.32
C LEU A 173 12.25 17.46 11.85
N GLU A 174 12.07 18.50 12.70
CA GLU A 174 10.76 18.89 13.18
C GLU A 174 9.85 19.37 12.03
N THR A 175 10.37 20.14 11.08
CA THR A 175 9.63 20.54 9.87
C THR A 175 9.22 19.31 9.05
N LEU A 176 10.14 18.37 8.82
CA LEU A 176 9.83 17.13 8.11
C LEU A 176 8.81 16.27 8.85
N ARG A 177 8.87 16.26 10.19
CA ARG A 177 7.87 15.58 11.03
C ARG A 177 6.47 16.16 10.83
N LEU A 178 6.34 17.48 10.87
CA LEU A 178 5.07 18.18 10.67
C LEU A 178 4.50 17.94 9.27
N VAL A 179 5.32 18.13 8.25
CA VAL A 179 4.97 17.90 6.84
C VAL A 179 4.61 16.44 6.62
N GLY A 180 5.43 15.51 7.08
CA GLY A 180 5.18 14.08 6.95
C GLY A 180 3.92 13.62 7.68
N ASN A 181 3.67 14.12 8.90
CA ASN A 181 2.47 13.77 9.67
C ASN A 181 1.17 14.22 9.00
N SER A 182 1.19 15.32 8.27
CA SER A 182 0.02 15.80 7.53
C SER A 182 -0.39 14.88 6.38
N SER A 183 0.52 14.00 5.92
CA SER A 183 0.21 13.00 4.88
C SER A 183 -0.89 12.03 5.33
N ILE A 184 -0.87 11.61 6.61
CA ILE A 184 -1.76 10.57 7.14
C ILE A 184 -3.25 10.97 7.01
N PRO A 185 -3.69 12.13 7.56
CA PRO A 185 -5.08 12.55 7.38
C PRO A 185 -5.42 12.89 5.92
N LEU A 186 -4.47 13.46 5.17
CA LEU A 186 -4.72 13.80 3.78
C LEU A 186 -4.90 12.55 2.90
N MET A 187 -4.13 11.48 3.12
CA MET A 187 -4.33 10.19 2.45
C MET A 187 -5.73 9.63 2.67
N LEU A 188 -6.26 9.74 3.90
CA LEU A 188 -7.60 9.27 4.21
C LEU A 188 -8.68 10.15 3.58
N VAL A 189 -8.48 11.47 3.53
CA VAL A 189 -9.40 12.38 2.81
C VAL A 189 -9.41 12.07 1.31
N VAL A 190 -8.23 11.93 0.70
CA VAL A 190 -8.11 11.56 -0.73
C VAL A 190 -8.82 10.23 -1.00
N LEU A 191 -8.63 9.23 -0.15
CA LEU A 191 -9.32 7.95 -0.25
C LEU A 191 -10.83 8.13 -0.21
N GLY A 192 -11.36 8.94 0.71
CA GLY A 192 -12.78 9.24 0.81
C GLY A 192 -13.34 9.92 -0.44
N VAL A 193 -12.64 10.93 -0.97
CA VAL A 193 -13.02 11.62 -2.23
C VAL A 193 -13.04 10.63 -3.40
N GLN A 194 -12.02 9.77 -3.52
CA GLN A 194 -11.96 8.73 -4.55
C GLN A 194 -13.15 7.76 -4.46
N LEU A 195 -13.51 7.34 -3.26
CA LEU A 195 -14.68 6.47 -3.03
C LEU A 195 -16.00 7.14 -3.44
N ALA A 196 -16.15 8.45 -3.17
CA ALA A 196 -17.35 9.21 -3.54
C ALA A 196 -17.55 9.35 -5.05
N ARG A 197 -16.44 9.35 -5.82
CA ARG A 197 -16.45 9.54 -7.27
C ARG A 197 -16.36 8.25 -8.07
N ALA A 198 -16.17 7.13 -7.41
CA ALA A 198 -16.05 5.86 -8.09
C ALA A 198 -17.42 5.36 -8.58
N THR A 199 -17.49 4.98 -9.85
CA THR A 199 -18.66 4.33 -10.46
C THR A 199 -18.33 2.85 -10.66
N PRO A 200 -19.02 1.94 -9.93
CA PRO A 200 -18.78 0.51 -10.10
C PRO A 200 -19.13 0.04 -11.52
N SER A 201 -18.22 -0.69 -12.13
CA SER A 201 -18.39 -1.34 -13.43
C SER A 201 -17.54 -2.62 -13.50
N GLY A 202 -17.75 -3.45 -14.51
CA GLY A 202 -17.03 -4.72 -14.67
C GLY A 202 -17.81 -5.95 -14.24
N GLY A 203 -17.28 -7.13 -14.53
CA GLY A 203 -17.91 -8.42 -14.23
C GLY A 203 -17.95 -8.71 -12.73
N VAL A 204 -19.17 -8.89 -12.19
CA VAL A 204 -19.39 -9.15 -10.75
C VAL A 204 -18.52 -10.31 -10.24
N ARG A 205 -18.36 -11.37 -11.04
CA ARG A 205 -17.55 -12.55 -10.69
C ARG A 205 -16.08 -12.19 -10.46
N ASP A 206 -15.46 -11.47 -11.39
CA ASP A 206 -14.02 -11.15 -11.32
C ASP A 206 -13.73 -10.12 -10.21
N VAL A 207 -14.64 -9.18 -9.99
CA VAL A 207 -14.59 -8.27 -8.85
C VAL A 207 -14.72 -9.03 -7.53
N ALA A 208 -15.62 -10.01 -7.43
CA ALA A 208 -15.75 -10.85 -6.25
C ALA A 208 -14.49 -11.68 -6.00
N LEU A 209 -13.88 -12.24 -7.05
CA LEU A 209 -12.59 -12.94 -6.95
C LEU A 209 -11.49 -12.03 -6.41
N ALA A 210 -11.38 -10.79 -6.90
CA ALA A 210 -10.41 -9.83 -6.38
C ALA A 210 -10.63 -9.55 -4.86
N ASN A 211 -11.89 -9.40 -4.44
CA ASN A 211 -12.24 -9.22 -3.03
C ASN A 211 -11.83 -10.43 -2.19
N VAL A 212 -12.15 -11.65 -2.63
CA VAL A 212 -11.78 -12.87 -1.92
C VAL A 212 -10.26 -13.02 -1.81
N VAL A 213 -9.55 -12.86 -2.92
CA VAL A 213 -8.07 -12.97 -2.93
C VAL A 213 -7.46 -11.93 -2.00
N ARG A 214 -7.94 -10.69 -2.03
CA ARG A 214 -7.31 -9.61 -1.29
C ARG A 214 -7.68 -9.57 0.19
N LEU A 215 -8.92 -9.85 0.53
CA LEU A 215 -9.46 -9.65 1.88
C LEU A 215 -9.60 -10.94 2.69
N VAL A 216 -9.51 -12.10 2.04
CA VAL A 216 -9.57 -13.41 2.71
C VAL A 216 -8.26 -14.18 2.53
N VAL A 217 -7.84 -14.40 1.26
CA VAL A 217 -6.65 -15.22 1.00
C VAL A 217 -5.38 -14.52 1.46
N ALA A 218 -5.24 -13.21 1.23
CA ALA A 218 -4.03 -12.49 1.61
C ALA A 218 -3.73 -12.53 3.13
N PRO A 219 -4.66 -12.25 4.05
CA PRO A 219 -4.39 -12.41 5.48
C PRO A 219 -4.09 -13.87 5.87
N LEU A 220 -4.78 -14.87 5.27
CA LEU A 220 -4.50 -16.28 5.51
C LEU A 220 -3.10 -16.71 5.04
N VAL A 221 -2.59 -16.11 3.99
CA VAL A 221 -1.22 -16.31 3.49
C VAL A 221 -0.21 -15.53 4.32
N ALA A 222 -0.56 -14.30 4.74
CA ALA A 222 0.38 -13.43 5.45
C ALA A 222 0.78 -14.01 6.82
N VAL A 223 -0.17 -14.58 7.57
CA VAL A 223 0.11 -15.14 8.92
C VAL A 223 1.20 -16.21 8.88
N PRO A 224 1.08 -17.33 8.14
CA PRO A 224 2.12 -18.36 8.14
C PRO A 224 3.46 -17.87 7.58
N VAL A 225 3.46 -16.95 6.60
CA VAL A 225 4.69 -16.37 6.07
C VAL A 225 5.39 -15.53 7.14
N VAL A 226 4.66 -14.69 7.87
CA VAL A 226 5.21 -13.84 8.93
C VAL A 226 5.74 -14.68 10.09
N VAL A 227 5.02 -15.73 10.49
CA VAL A 227 5.48 -16.70 11.49
C VAL A 227 6.79 -17.37 11.04
N ALA A 228 6.87 -17.80 9.78
CA ALA A 228 8.08 -18.43 9.22
C ALA A 228 9.28 -17.46 9.14
N LEU A 229 9.04 -16.16 8.98
CA LEU A 229 10.09 -15.14 8.96
C LEU A 229 10.65 -14.83 10.36
N GLY A 230 9.96 -15.21 11.44
CA GLY A 230 10.46 -15.16 12.80
C GLY A 230 10.77 -13.75 13.29
N PHE A 231 9.80 -12.83 13.26
CA PHE A 231 9.95 -11.50 13.84
C PHE A 231 10.12 -11.58 15.36
N THR A 232 11.03 -10.79 15.91
CA THR A 232 11.30 -10.75 17.35
C THR A 232 10.26 -9.97 18.14
N ASP A 233 9.72 -8.91 17.52
CA ASP A 233 8.65 -8.08 18.09
C ASP A 233 7.29 -8.53 17.51
N PRO A 234 6.35 -9.03 18.34
CA PRO A 234 5.04 -9.43 17.88
C PRO A 234 4.24 -8.28 17.23
N ASP A 235 4.38 -7.05 17.71
CA ASP A 235 3.66 -5.91 17.13
C ASP A 235 4.18 -5.56 15.73
N VAL A 236 5.48 -5.71 15.49
CA VAL A 236 6.06 -5.60 14.14
C VAL A 236 5.47 -6.69 13.22
N ALA A 237 5.42 -7.93 13.69
CA ALA A 237 4.82 -9.05 12.95
C ALA A 237 3.35 -8.77 12.59
N ARG A 238 2.55 -8.27 13.55
CA ARG A 238 1.14 -7.90 13.36
C ARG A 238 0.97 -6.79 12.32
N VAL A 239 1.83 -5.77 12.36
CA VAL A 239 1.81 -4.69 11.35
C VAL A 239 2.13 -5.23 9.96
N VAL A 240 3.09 -6.16 9.82
CA VAL A 240 3.41 -6.78 8.53
C VAL A 240 2.21 -7.57 7.99
N VAL A 241 1.51 -8.34 8.83
CA VAL A 241 0.27 -9.03 8.44
C VAL A 241 -0.81 -8.02 8.03
N LEU A 242 -0.96 -6.94 8.80
CA LEU A 242 -1.94 -5.89 8.52
C LEU A 242 -1.68 -5.23 7.16
N GLU A 243 -0.43 -4.83 6.88
CA GLU A 243 -0.02 -4.21 5.61
C GLU A 243 -0.29 -5.14 4.41
N ALA A 244 0.06 -6.42 4.55
CA ALA A 244 -0.20 -7.42 3.53
C ALA A 244 -1.69 -7.66 3.28
N SER A 245 -2.56 -7.35 4.23
CA SER A 245 -4.00 -7.60 4.22
C SER A 245 -4.84 -6.37 3.84
N THR A 246 -4.21 -5.26 3.48
CA THR A 246 -4.91 -4.04 3.05
C THR A 246 -5.60 -4.24 1.69
N PRO A 247 -6.63 -3.45 1.33
CA PRO A 247 -7.35 -3.58 0.06
C PRO A 247 -6.45 -3.36 -1.16
N VAL A 248 -7.00 -3.48 -2.34
CA VAL A 248 -6.26 -3.29 -3.61
C VAL A 248 -5.64 -1.90 -3.69
N ALA A 249 -4.39 -1.83 -4.14
CA ALA A 249 -3.67 -0.58 -4.33
C ALA A 249 -4.27 0.29 -5.45
N VAL A 250 -4.45 1.59 -5.20
CA VAL A 250 -4.90 2.55 -6.24
C VAL A 250 -3.92 2.58 -7.43
N THR A 251 -2.64 2.38 -7.18
CA THR A 251 -1.60 2.33 -8.22
C THR A 251 -1.85 1.23 -9.27
N THR A 252 -2.60 0.17 -8.94
CA THR A 252 -2.96 -0.87 -9.92
C THR A 252 -3.84 -0.32 -11.03
N VAL A 253 -4.73 0.65 -10.73
CA VAL A 253 -5.54 1.34 -11.76
C VAL A 253 -4.65 2.10 -12.71
N ILE A 254 -3.64 2.82 -12.18
CA ILE A 254 -2.70 3.60 -12.98
C ILE A 254 -1.93 2.67 -13.94
N LEU A 255 -1.40 1.56 -13.42
CA LEU A 255 -0.69 0.58 -14.25
C LEU A 255 -1.60 -0.04 -15.30
N THR A 256 -2.84 -0.39 -14.92
CA THR A 256 -3.81 -0.97 -15.85
C THR A 256 -4.11 -0.02 -17.00
N VAL A 257 -4.38 1.25 -16.71
CA VAL A 257 -4.66 2.27 -17.74
C VAL A 257 -3.45 2.51 -18.64
N GLU A 258 -2.27 2.60 -18.05
CA GLU A 258 -1.04 2.90 -18.78
C GLU A 258 -0.68 1.83 -19.80
N PHE A 259 -0.98 0.58 -19.50
CA PHE A 259 -0.71 -0.56 -20.36
C PHE A 259 -1.94 -1.03 -21.15
N GLY A 260 -3.03 -0.24 -21.19
CA GLY A 260 -4.19 -0.48 -22.05
C GLY A 260 -5.13 -1.57 -21.54
N GLY A 261 -5.07 -1.92 -20.25
CA GLY A 261 -5.99 -2.88 -19.61
C GLY A 261 -7.34 -2.24 -19.23
N ASP A 262 -8.22 -3.06 -18.64
CA ASP A 262 -9.58 -2.66 -18.24
C ASP A 262 -9.55 -1.74 -17.01
N ARG A 263 -9.64 -0.42 -17.26
CA ARG A 263 -9.70 0.63 -16.23
C ARG A 263 -10.89 0.44 -15.29
N ASP A 264 -12.05 0.13 -15.85
CA ASP A 264 -13.30 0.10 -15.11
C ASP A 264 -13.30 -1.08 -14.13
N TYR A 265 -12.79 -2.23 -14.55
CA TYR A 265 -12.55 -3.36 -13.67
C TYR A 265 -11.59 -2.99 -12.54
N ALA A 266 -10.41 -2.42 -12.86
CA ALA A 266 -9.41 -2.08 -11.86
C ALA A 266 -9.93 -1.07 -10.83
N ALA A 267 -10.63 -0.02 -11.28
CA ALA A 267 -11.24 0.98 -10.41
C ALA A 267 -12.32 0.35 -9.51
N THR A 268 -13.15 -0.55 -10.05
CA THR A 268 -14.17 -1.25 -9.27
C THR A 268 -13.57 -2.21 -8.24
N ALA A 269 -12.49 -2.91 -8.57
CA ALA A 269 -11.78 -3.77 -7.63
C ALA A 269 -11.19 -2.95 -6.47
N VAL A 270 -10.57 -1.80 -6.74
CA VAL A 270 -10.09 -0.87 -5.70
C VAL A 270 -11.24 -0.39 -4.82
N LEU A 271 -12.32 0.10 -5.42
CA LEU A 271 -13.49 0.60 -4.69
C LEU A 271 -14.08 -0.47 -3.78
N THR A 272 -14.44 -1.62 -4.35
CA THR A 272 -15.16 -2.66 -3.62
C THR A 272 -14.30 -3.27 -2.51
N THR A 273 -13.03 -3.56 -2.78
CA THR A 273 -12.12 -4.06 -1.74
C THR A 273 -11.91 -3.02 -0.64
N THR A 274 -11.84 -1.73 -0.97
CA THR A 274 -11.70 -0.67 0.04
C THR A 274 -12.96 -0.58 0.92
N VAL A 275 -14.16 -0.63 0.34
CA VAL A 275 -15.41 -0.60 1.10
C VAL A 275 -15.55 -1.84 1.99
N VAL A 276 -15.35 -3.03 1.43
CA VAL A 276 -15.46 -4.30 2.17
C VAL A 276 -14.36 -4.39 3.26
N SER A 277 -13.17 -3.83 3.01
CA SER A 277 -12.08 -3.81 3.99
C SER A 277 -12.40 -3.02 5.25
N MET A 278 -13.35 -2.10 5.20
CA MET A 278 -13.81 -1.39 6.41
C MET A 278 -14.30 -2.34 7.50
N VAL A 279 -14.87 -3.48 7.10
CA VAL A 279 -15.30 -4.53 8.03
C VAL A 279 -14.20 -5.57 8.23
N THR A 280 -13.67 -6.15 7.15
CA THR A 280 -12.73 -7.27 7.24
C THR A 280 -11.41 -6.88 7.91
N VAL A 281 -10.85 -5.72 7.57
CA VAL A 281 -9.59 -5.25 8.17
C VAL A 281 -9.81 -4.76 9.60
N THR A 282 -10.98 -4.20 9.93
CA THR A 282 -11.31 -3.86 11.33
C THR A 282 -11.33 -5.12 12.20
N LEU A 283 -11.99 -6.19 11.73
CA LEU A 283 -12.01 -7.48 12.41
C LEU A 283 -10.59 -8.08 12.51
N LEU A 284 -9.79 -7.96 11.46
CA LEU A 284 -8.39 -8.42 11.48
C LEU A 284 -7.56 -7.65 12.51
N VAL A 285 -7.71 -6.33 12.62
CA VAL A 285 -7.00 -5.52 13.64
C VAL A 285 -7.35 -5.99 15.05
N GLU A 286 -8.64 -6.22 15.34
CA GLU A 286 -9.05 -6.73 16.64
C GLU A 286 -8.47 -8.12 16.92
N LEU A 287 -8.46 -8.99 15.91
CA LEU A 287 -7.88 -10.34 16.02
C LEU A 287 -6.35 -10.29 16.25
N LEU A 288 -5.64 -9.40 15.54
CA LEU A 288 -4.20 -9.22 15.73
C LEU A 288 -3.89 -8.65 17.12
N ARG A 289 -4.68 -7.68 17.60
CA ARG A 289 -4.51 -7.08 18.95
C ARG A 289 -4.81 -8.05 20.08
N SER A 290 -5.69 -9.02 19.86
CA SER A 290 -5.99 -10.06 20.87
C SER A 290 -4.81 -11.05 21.09
N GLY A 291 -3.79 -11.05 20.23
CA GLY A 291 -2.64 -11.96 20.32
C GLY A 291 -2.93 -13.41 19.98
N VAL A 292 -4.09 -13.70 19.38
CA VAL A 292 -4.49 -15.08 19.03
C VAL A 292 -3.76 -15.58 17.78
N VAL A 293 -3.33 -14.69 16.90
CA VAL A 293 -2.84 -15.04 15.55
C VAL A 293 -1.32 -14.91 15.42
N VAL A 294 -0.72 -13.90 16.02
CA VAL A 294 0.75 -13.63 15.98
C VAL A 294 1.18 -13.02 17.30
#